data_0f9c08b42991fb9e3b7d0e6f1ca5d1dd
#
_entry.id   0f9c08b42991fb9e3b7d0e6f1ca5d1dd
#
_cell.length_a   1.000
_cell.length_b   1.000
_cell.length_c   1.000
_cell.angle_alpha   90.00
_cell.angle_beta   90.00
_cell.angle_gamma   90.00
#
_symmetry.space_group_name_H-M   'P 1'
#
loop_
_entity.id
_entity.type
_entity.pdbx_description
1 polymer ?
#
loop_
_entity_poly.entity_id
_entity_poly.type
_entity_poly.pdbx_seq_one_letter_code
_entity_poly.pdbx_strand_id
1 'polypeptide(L)'
;MRVGVPKEVKVHEYRVGLVPASARELIEHGHQVFVQAGAAERMGITDDDYRRVGANILADAAEVFDVADMVVKVKEPLAAERAMLRQGQTLFTYLHLAPDPHQAKDLLRSGVTAIAYETVTGARGGLPLLSPMSEVAGRMSIQAGAHCLEMEQGGRGMLLGGSAGVAPANVVVIGGGVSGVNAVRMAVGLEAAVTCIDINIERLYALDQQFGASLNTIFSTRQAIEDYVLQADLVVGAVLVPGAAAPKLISEQLVKSMRRGSVIVDISIDQGGFSETSHPTTHANPSYVTHGVVHYCVANMPGAVARTSTFALNNATLPFVLALANKGTVGALRSDPHLLAGLNIYEGKVTYRAVAEALGLPYVDPHVAIGA
;
A
#
# COMPACT_ATOMS: atom_id res chain seq x y z
N MET A 1 -9.90 -26.49 -1.89
CA MET A 1 -8.88 -25.74 -2.67
C MET A 1 -7.54 -25.85 -1.96
N ARG A 2 -6.44 -25.93 -2.69
CA ARG A 2 -5.07 -25.87 -2.17
C ARG A 2 -4.57 -24.43 -2.29
N VAL A 3 -4.30 -23.79 -1.16
CA VAL A 3 -3.86 -22.38 -1.09
C VAL A 3 -2.37 -22.33 -0.78
N GLY A 4 -1.60 -21.75 -1.67
CA GLY A 4 -0.14 -21.61 -1.55
C GLY A 4 0.27 -20.21 -1.11
N VAL A 5 1.22 -20.15 -0.19
CA VAL A 5 1.78 -18.91 0.37
C VAL A 5 3.29 -18.94 0.24
N PRO A 6 3.85 -18.46 -0.86
CA PRO A 6 5.30 -18.36 -1.00
C PRO A 6 5.88 -17.24 -0.11
N LYS A 7 7.17 -17.34 0.16
CA LYS A 7 7.95 -16.27 0.79
C LYS A 7 8.13 -15.12 -0.19
N GLU A 8 7.98 -13.89 0.27
CA GLU A 8 8.28 -12.71 -0.55
C GLU A 8 9.78 -12.60 -0.82
N VAL A 9 10.11 -12.32 -2.07
CA VAL A 9 11.51 -12.31 -2.55
C VAL A 9 12.02 -10.92 -2.93
N LYS A 10 11.17 -9.90 -2.92
CA LYS A 10 11.60 -8.51 -3.12
C LYS A 10 12.47 -8.03 -1.96
N VAL A 11 13.46 -7.22 -2.29
CA VAL A 11 14.36 -6.63 -1.28
C VAL A 11 13.55 -5.82 -0.26
N HIS A 12 13.77 -6.06 1.02
CA HIS A 12 13.06 -5.46 2.14
C HIS A 12 11.54 -5.69 2.16
N GLU A 13 11.05 -6.76 1.50
CA GLU A 13 9.69 -7.22 1.67
C GLU A 13 9.66 -8.39 2.66
N TYR A 14 9.05 -8.17 3.81
CA TYR A 14 9.01 -9.12 4.92
C TYR A 14 7.57 -9.53 5.27
N ARG A 15 6.57 -8.97 4.59
CA ARG A 15 5.16 -9.33 4.77
C ARG A 15 4.91 -10.73 4.23
N VAL A 16 3.78 -11.33 4.59
CA VAL A 16 3.33 -12.64 4.10
C VAL A 16 1.86 -12.58 3.69
N GLY A 17 1.48 -13.37 2.68
CA GLY A 17 0.14 -13.38 2.13
C GLY A 17 -0.94 -13.85 3.11
N LEU A 18 -0.64 -14.84 3.97
CA LEU A 18 -1.53 -15.32 5.02
C LEU A 18 -0.76 -15.51 6.33
N VAL A 19 -1.34 -15.06 7.45
CA VAL A 19 -0.87 -15.37 8.80
C VAL A 19 -1.46 -16.70 9.30
N PRO A 20 -0.90 -17.35 10.36
CA PRO A 20 -1.44 -18.61 10.88
C PRO A 20 -2.94 -18.55 11.21
N ALA A 21 -3.45 -17.46 11.75
CA ALA A 21 -4.89 -17.31 12.02
C ALA A 21 -5.73 -17.40 10.75
N SER A 22 -5.30 -16.74 9.66
CA SER A 22 -5.99 -16.81 8.36
C SER A 22 -5.86 -18.20 7.72
N ALA A 23 -4.72 -18.86 7.88
CA ALA A 23 -4.53 -20.26 7.44
C ALA A 23 -5.47 -21.22 8.18
N ARG A 24 -5.66 -21.01 9.49
CA ARG A 24 -6.60 -21.80 10.30
C ARG A 24 -8.03 -21.68 9.79
N GLU A 25 -8.51 -20.47 9.51
CA GLU A 25 -9.86 -20.28 8.96
C GLU A 25 -10.07 -21.06 7.66
N LEU A 26 -9.09 -21.03 6.75
CA LEU A 26 -9.15 -21.80 5.50
C LEU A 26 -9.21 -23.30 5.76
N ILE A 27 -8.43 -23.81 6.71
CA ILE A 27 -8.36 -25.24 7.05
C ILE A 27 -9.68 -25.69 7.71
N GLU A 28 -10.26 -24.88 8.59
CA GLU A 28 -11.56 -25.14 9.21
C GLU A 28 -12.70 -25.15 8.17
N HIS A 29 -12.54 -24.44 7.04
CA HIS A 29 -13.43 -24.51 5.88
C HIS A 29 -13.12 -25.69 4.93
N GLY A 30 -12.22 -26.61 5.29
CA GLY A 30 -11.91 -27.82 4.53
C GLY A 30 -10.88 -27.60 3.40
N HIS A 31 -10.14 -26.51 3.42
CA HIS A 31 -9.08 -26.26 2.44
C HIS A 31 -7.72 -26.69 2.98
N GLN A 32 -6.76 -26.86 2.08
CA GLN A 32 -5.37 -27.14 2.44
C GLN A 32 -4.53 -25.89 2.23
N VAL A 33 -3.67 -25.58 3.20
CA VAL A 33 -2.76 -24.43 3.14
C VAL A 33 -1.33 -24.91 3.12
N PHE A 34 -0.56 -24.43 2.16
CA PHE A 34 0.85 -24.75 1.94
C PHE A 34 1.66 -23.45 2.03
N VAL A 35 2.62 -23.39 2.95
CA VAL A 35 3.42 -22.20 3.23
C VAL A 35 4.89 -22.53 2.99
N GLN A 36 5.60 -21.66 2.30
CA GLN A 36 7.05 -21.82 2.12
C GLN A 36 7.77 -21.63 3.46
N ALA A 37 8.74 -22.48 3.73
CA ALA A 37 9.58 -22.43 4.93
C ALA A 37 10.18 -21.03 5.15
N GLY A 38 10.08 -20.53 6.38
CA GLY A 38 10.60 -19.24 6.78
C GLY A 38 9.88 -18.03 6.15
N ALA A 39 8.67 -18.21 5.56
CA ALA A 39 7.96 -17.11 4.88
C ALA A 39 7.64 -15.92 5.79
N ALA A 40 7.39 -16.14 7.09
CA ALA A 40 7.02 -15.10 8.05
C ALA A 40 8.03 -14.92 9.19
N GLU A 41 9.19 -15.56 9.12
CA GLU A 41 10.21 -15.60 10.18
C GLU A 41 10.68 -14.20 10.61
N ARG A 42 10.90 -13.29 9.65
CA ARG A 42 11.32 -11.90 9.92
C ARG A 42 10.30 -11.09 10.72
N MET A 43 9.05 -11.55 10.79
CA MET A 43 7.99 -10.95 11.62
C MET A 43 7.82 -11.65 12.97
N GLY A 44 8.67 -12.64 13.29
CA GLY A 44 8.58 -13.44 14.51
C GLY A 44 7.45 -14.47 14.47
N ILE A 45 7.03 -14.91 13.29
CA ILE A 45 6.08 -16.00 13.08
C ILE A 45 6.86 -17.18 12.48
N THR A 46 6.87 -18.31 13.20
CA THR A 46 7.67 -19.48 12.83
C THR A 46 6.88 -20.47 11.97
N ASP A 47 7.58 -21.38 11.31
CA ASP A 47 6.95 -22.50 10.61
C ASP A 47 6.09 -23.37 11.55
N ASP A 48 6.49 -23.49 12.83
CA ASP A 48 5.73 -24.25 13.82
C ASP A 48 4.40 -23.56 14.19
N ASP A 49 4.33 -22.23 14.07
CA ASP A 49 3.05 -21.51 14.25
C ASP A 49 2.05 -21.90 13.17
N TYR A 50 2.50 -22.10 11.93
CA TYR A 50 1.68 -22.61 10.84
C TYR A 50 1.34 -24.10 10.99
N ARG A 51 2.30 -24.94 11.39
CA ARG A 51 2.05 -26.38 11.62
C ARG A 51 1.02 -26.59 12.73
N ARG A 52 1.05 -25.78 13.80
CA ARG A 52 0.08 -25.88 14.90
C ARG A 52 -1.37 -25.62 14.49
N VAL A 53 -1.58 -24.87 13.43
CA VAL A 53 -2.93 -24.65 12.88
C VAL A 53 -3.29 -25.59 11.74
N GLY A 54 -2.41 -26.55 11.41
CA GLY A 54 -2.65 -27.59 10.39
C GLY A 54 -2.16 -27.23 8.97
N ALA A 55 -1.39 -26.15 8.78
CA ALA A 55 -0.79 -25.83 7.50
C ALA A 55 0.44 -26.71 7.22
N ASN A 56 0.69 -26.97 5.94
CA ASN A 56 1.84 -27.73 5.46
C ASN A 56 2.99 -26.76 5.14
N ILE A 57 4.19 -27.10 5.59
CA ILE A 57 5.40 -26.33 5.27
C ILE A 57 6.15 -27.04 4.15
N LEU A 58 6.41 -26.32 3.07
CA LEU A 58 7.18 -26.75 1.90
C LEU A 58 8.54 -26.06 1.86
N ALA A 59 9.53 -26.73 1.27
CA ALA A 59 10.91 -26.27 1.34
C ALA A 59 11.15 -24.97 0.55
N ASP A 60 10.55 -24.86 -0.63
CA ASP A 60 10.81 -23.75 -1.54
C ASP A 60 9.56 -23.26 -2.27
N ALA A 61 9.71 -22.18 -3.04
CA ALA A 61 8.65 -21.58 -3.80
C ALA A 61 8.13 -22.47 -4.92
N ALA A 62 8.99 -23.27 -5.57
CA ALA A 62 8.59 -24.12 -6.69
C ALA A 62 7.59 -25.18 -6.23
N GLU A 63 7.82 -25.80 -5.07
CA GLU A 63 6.87 -26.74 -4.47
C GLU A 63 5.53 -26.06 -4.14
N VAL A 64 5.57 -24.80 -3.61
CA VAL A 64 4.34 -24.05 -3.29
C VAL A 64 3.55 -23.74 -4.55
N PHE A 65 4.21 -23.24 -5.59
CA PHE A 65 3.55 -22.89 -6.85
C PHE A 65 3.02 -24.16 -7.57
N ASP A 66 3.71 -25.29 -7.48
CA ASP A 66 3.29 -26.54 -8.11
C ASP A 66 2.01 -27.11 -7.48
N VAL A 67 1.92 -27.14 -6.16
CA VAL A 67 0.75 -27.73 -5.49
C VAL A 67 -0.46 -26.82 -5.45
N ALA A 68 -0.29 -25.51 -5.50
CA ALA A 68 -1.35 -24.52 -5.25
C ALA A 68 -2.36 -24.44 -6.39
N ASP A 69 -3.64 -24.41 -6.07
CA ASP A 69 -4.73 -23.98 -6.95
C ASP A 69 -4.85 -22.44 -6.93
N MET A 70 -4.60 -21.83 -5.77
CA MET A 70 -4.54 -20.39 -5.57
C MET A 70 -3.27 -20.00 -4.83
N VAL A 71 -2.52 -19.04 -5.39
CA VAL A 71 -1.34 -18.43 -4.77
C VAL A 71 -1.73 -17.08 -4.19
N VAL A 72 -1.49 -16.91 -2.88
CA VAL A 72 -1.75 -15.66 -2.15
C VAL A 72 -0.42 -15.04 -1.76
N LYS A 73 -0.17 -13.84 -2.29
CA LYS A 73 1.05 -13.06 -2.05
C LYS A 73 0.71 -11.65 -1.56
N VAL A 74 1.74 -10.89 -1.23
CA VAL A 74 1.62 -9.45 -0.98
C VAL A 74 2.02 -8.66 -2.21
N LYS A 75 3.23 -8.88 -2.73
CA LYS A 75 3.78 -8.14 -3.88
C LYS A 75 3.63 -8.92 -5.18
N GLU A 76 3.69 -8.20 -6.27
CA GLU A 76 3.71 -8.74 -7.62
C GLU A 76 4.84 -9.78 -7.79
N PRO A 77 4.58 -10.87 -8.51
CA PRO A 77 5.56 -11.94 -8.71
C PRO A 77 6.72 -11.47 -9.57
N LEU A 78 7.94 -11.78 -9.15
CA LEU A 78 9.15 -11.58 -9.95
C LEU A 78 9.22 -12.57 -11.13
N ALA A 79 10.13 -12.35 -12.09
CA ALA A 79 10.24 -13.15 -13.30
C ALA A 79 10.36 -14.66 -13.03
N ALA A 80 11.15 -15.06 -12.02
CA ALA A 80 11.28 -16.45 -11.61
C ALA A 80 9.96 -17.04 -11.08
N GLU A 81 9.18 -16.27 -10.33
CA GLU A 81 7.88 -16.70 -9.81
C GLU A 81 6.84 -16.75 -10.93
N ARG A 82 6.84 -15.77 -11.86
CA ARG A 82 5.95 -15.78 -13.03
C ARG A 82 6.14 -17.01 -13.92
N ALA A 83 7.38 -17.51 -14.02
CA ALA A 83 7.69 -18.73 -14.78
C ALA A 83 7.10 -20.00 -14.17
N MET A 84 6.73 -19.99 -12.88
CA MET A 84 6.10 -21.12 -12.18
C MET A 84 4.56 -21.08 -12.24
N LEU A 85 3.97 -19.97 -12.69
CA LEU A 85 2.52 -19.85 -12.85
C LEU A 85 2.01 -20.68 -14.02
N ARG A 86 0.79 -21.19 -13.89
CA ARG A 86 0.18 -22.08 -14.90
C ARG A 86 -1.30 -21.77 -15.13
N GLN A 87 -1.80 -22.24 -16.25
CA GLN A 87 -3.22 -22.17 -16.60
C GLN A 87 -4.10 -22.82 -15.52
N GLY A 88 -5.24 -22.21 -15.23
CA GLY A 88 -6.20 -22.66 -14.22
C GLY A 88 -5.81 -22.33 -12.78
N GLN A 89 -4.62 -21.77 -12.55
CA GLN A 89 -4.20 -21.29 -11.24
C GLN A 89 -4.73 -19.87 -11.00
N THR A 90 -5.04 -19.54 -9.75
CA THR A 90 -5.41 -18.19 -9.33
C THR A 90 -4.23 -17.53 -8.64
N LEU A 91 -3.93 -16.29 -9.03
CA LEU A 91 -2.97 -15.43 -8.34
C LEU A 91 -3.73 -14.26 -7.70
N PHE A 92 -3.66 -14.11 -6.39
CA PHE A 92 -4.32 -13.07 -5.62
C PHE A 92 -3.28 -12.25 -4.85
N THR A 93 -2.99 -11.04 -5.30
CA THR A 93 -1.88 -10.18 -4.81
C THR A 93 -2.00 -8.76 -5.34
N TYR A 94 -1.15 -7.81 -4.90
CA TYR A 94 -0.91 -6.58 -5.65
C TYR A 94 -0.18 -6.91 -6.96
N LEU A 95 -0.59 -6.29 -8.05
CA LEU A 95 -0.03 -6.53 -9.38
C LEU A 95 0.67 -5.31 -9.99
N HIS A 96 0.06 -4.12 -9.90
CA HIS A 96 0.59 -2.89 -10.50
C HIS A 96 1.01 -3.07 -11.97
N LEU A 97 0.12 -3.63 -12.81
CA LEU A 97 0.45 -4.07 -14.18
C LEU A 97 0.71 -2.92 -15.16
N ALA A 98 0.07 -1.77 -14.99
CA ALA A 98 0.17 -0.67 -15.96
C ALA A 98 1.63 -0.19 -16.20
N PRO A 99 2.50 -0.05 -15.19
CA PRO A 99 3.90 0.32 -15.38
C PRO A 99 4.83 -0.85 -15.74
N ASP A 100 4.37 -2.11 -15.75
CA ASP A 100 5.22 -3.28 -16.01
C ASP A 100 4.67 -4.16 -17.16
N PRO A 101 4.98 -3.81 -18.43
CA PRO A 101 4.56 -4.58 -19.59
C PRO A 101 5.17 -5.98 -19.64
N HIS A 102 6.34 -6.21 -19.03
CA HIS A 102 6.95 -7.53 -18.98
C HIS A 102 6.17 -8.48 -18.07
N GLN A 103 5.77 -8.00 -16.89
CA GLN A 103 4.92 -8.76 -15.99
C GLN A 103 3.57 -9.10 -16.65
N ALA A 104 2.90 -8.12 -17.25
CA ALA A 104 1.64 -8.34 -17.93
C ALA A 104 1.76 -9.42 -19.03
N LYS A 105 2.81 -9.36 -19.86
CA LYS A 105 3.07 -10.34 -20.91
C LYS A 105 3.30 -11.75 -20.36
N ASP A 106 4.05 -11.89 -19.29
CA ASP A 106 4.32 -13.21 -18.67
C ASP A 106 3.05 -13.78 -18.06
N LEU A 107 2.23 -12.99 -17.36
CA LEU A 107 0.95 -13.41 -16.80
C LEU A 107 -0.05 -13.82 -17.89
N LEU A 108 -0.12 -13.09 -18.99
CA LEU A 108 -0.94 -13.44 -20.15
C LEU A 108 -0.52 -14.80 -20.75
N ARG A 109 0.78 -15.01 -20.89
CA ARG A 109 1.33 -16.26 -21.44
C ARG A 109 1.10 -17.47 -20.53
N SER A 110 1.14 -17.28 -19.22
CA SER A 110 0.92 -18.37 -18.25
C SER A 110 -0.51 -18.90 -18.23
N GLY A 111 -1.47 -18.12 -18.70
CA GLY A 111 -2.90 -18.44 -18.62
C GLY A 111 -3.48 -18.39 -17.20
N VAL A 112 -2.76 -17.79 -16.25
CA VAL A 112 -3.21 -17.62 -14.85
C VAL A 112 -4.43 -16.70 -14.77
N THR A 113 -5.29 -16.91 -13.77
CA THR A 113 -6.31 -15.96 -13.36
C THR A 113 -5.70 -15.00 -12.33
N ALA A 114 -5.43 -13.76 -12.72
CA ALA A 114 -4.76 -12.79 -11.86
C ALA A 114 -5.74 -11.73 -11.36
N ILE A 115 -5.94 -11.70 -10.04
CA ILE A 115 -6.84 -10.79 -9.33
C ILE A 115 -5.96 -9.82 -8.51
N ALA A 116 -6.05 -8.53 -8.84
CA ALA A 116 -5.25 -7.49 -8.23
C ALA A 116 -5.94 -6.90 -6.99
N TYR A 117 -5.26 -6.86 -5.86
CA TYR A 117 -5.77 -6.25 -4.64
C TYR A 117 -6.17 -4.79 -4.84
N GLU A 118 -5.35 -4.04 -5.56
CA GLU A 118 -5.53 -2.60 -5.78
C GLU A 118 -6.71 -2.22 -6.67
N THR A 119 -7.35 -3.20 -7.31
CA THR A 119 -8.51 -2.95 -8.18
C THR A 119 -9.81 -3.57 -7.66
N VAL A 120 -9.76 -4.34 -6.56
CA VAL A 120 -10.96 -4.77 -5.84
C VAL A 120 -11.65 -3.56 -5.24
N THR A 121 -12.93 -3.36 -5.56
CA THR A 121 -13.74 -2.24 -5.06
C THR A 121 -14.54 -2.61 -3.81
N GLY A 122 -15.06 -1.62 -3.11
CA GLY A 122 -15.92 -1.83 -1.94
C GLY A 122 -17.37 -1.46 -2.19
N ALA A 123 -18.31 -2.15 -1.58
CA ALA A 123 -19.76 -1.86 -1.70
C ALA A 123 -20.14 -0.43 -1.26
N ARG A 124 -19.34 0.17 -0.39
CA ARG A 124 -19.49 1.57 0.06
C ARG A 124 -18.54 2.53 -0.66
N GLY A 125 -17.98 2.10 -1.79
CA GLY A 125 -16.92 2.80 -2.51
C GLY A 125 -15.53 2.53 -1.93
N GLY A 126 -14.51 3.09 -2.59
CA GLY A 126 -13.11 2.92 -2.22
C GLY A 126 -12.51 1.58 -2.64
N LEU A 127 -11.27 1.34 -2.18
CA LEU A 127 -10.45 0.17 -2.51
C LEU A 127 -10.07 -0.55 -1.20
N PRO A 128 -10.91 -1.49 -0.73
CA PRO A 128 -10.79 -2.07 0.60
C PRO A 128 -9.48 -2.83 0.85
N LEU A 129 -8.86 -3.36 -0.20
CA LEU A 129 -7.59 -4.08 -0.08
C LEU A 129 -6.36 -3.17 -0.23
N LEU A 130 -6.53 -1.94 -0.76
CA LEU A 130 -5.49 -0.91 -0.78
C LEU A 130 -5.50 -0.06 0.48
N SER A 131 -6.69 0.19 1.06
CA SER A 131 -6.88 1.04 2.24
C SER A 131 -5.97 0.68 3.42
N PRO A 132 -5.77 -0.60 3.82
CA PRO A 132 -4.89 -0.93 4.93
C PRO A 132 -3.46 -0.46 4.74
N MET A 133 -2.94 -0.53 3.51
CA MET A 133 -1.57 -0.04 3.22
C MET A 133 -1.51 1.48 3.22
N SER A 134 -2.55 2.14 2.75
CA SER A 134 -2.68 3.59 2.83
C SER A 134 -2.77 4.08 4.28
N GLU A 135 -3.48 3.36 5.15
CA GLU A 135 -3.54 3.66 6.59
C GLU A 135 -2.17 3.53 7.25
N VAL A 136 -1.48 2.41 6.99
CA VAL A 136 -0.13 2.18 7.53
C VAL A 136 0.85 3.22 7.02
N ALA A 137 0.81 3.56 5.72
CA ALA A 137 1.67 4.61 5.14
C ALA A 137 1.44 5.97 5.82
N GLY A 138 0.18 6.36 6.02
CA GLY A 138 -0.16 7.59 6.73
C GLY A 138 0.37 7.62 8.16
N ARG A 139 0.22 6.54 8.92
CA ARG A 139 0.77 6.44 10.29
C ARG A 139 2.29 6.44 10.30
N MET A 140 2.90 5.68 9.39
CA MET A 140 4.36 5.58 9.26
C MET A 140 4.99 6.93 8.87
N SER A 141 4.29 7.78 8.10
CA SER A 141 4.81 9.07 7.68
C SER A 141 5.15 9.99 8.86
N ILE A 142 4.37 9.93 9.93
CA ILE A 142 4.62 10.72 11.14
C ILE A 142 5.75 10.10 11.97
N GLN A 143 5.82 8.78 12.08
CA GLN A 143 6.94 8.10 12.75
C GLN A 143 8.27 8.41 12.05
N ALA A 144 8.32 8.28 10.71
CA ALA A 144 9.49 8.60 9.92
C ALA A 144 9.82 10.09 9.94
N GLY A 145 8.81 10.95 9.84
CA GLY A 145 8.96 12.41 9.91
C GLY A 145 9.52 12.88 11.24
N ALA A 146 9.03 12.32 12.35
CA ALA A 146 9.54 12.60 13.69
C ALA A 146 11.03 12.23 13.83
N HIS A 147 11.40 11.03 13.35
CA HIS A 147 12.79 10.60 13.33
C HIS A 147 13.67 11.51 12.45
N CYS A 148 13.19 11.90 11.27
CA CYS A 148 13.91 12.79 10.36
C CYS A 148 14.08 14.22 10.92
N LEU A 149 13.27 14.65 11.90
CA LEU A 149 13.45 15.93 12.60
C LEU A 149 14.61 15.96 13.59
N GLU A 150 15.18 14.79 13.95
CA GLU A 150 16.34 14.67 14.81
C GLU A 150 17.60 15.22 14.13
N MET A 151 18.53 15.79 14.92
CA MET A 151 19.76 16.43 14.40
C MET A 151 20.62 15.45 13.60
N GLU A 152 20.76 14.20 14.06
CA GLU A 152 21.55 13.16 13.41
C GLU A 152 21.02 12.77 12.01
N GLN A 153 19.74 13.03 11.76
CA GLN A 153 19.09 12.77 10.47
C GLN A 153 19.14 13.98 9.52
N GLY A 154 19.80 15.07 9.95
CA GLY A 154 19.81 16.34 9.21
C GLY A 154 18.62 17.25 9.51
N GLY A 155 17.76 16.84 10.43
CA GLY A 155 16.61 17.62 10.90
C GLY A 155 17.00 18.80 11.79
N ARG A 156 16.01 19.61 12.14
CA ARG A 156 16.23 20.85 12.91
C ARG A 156 16.18 20.65 14.45
N GLY A 157 16.18 19.39 14.93
CA GLY A 157 16.22 19.06 16.36
C GLY A 157 14.93 19.38 17.10
N MET A 158 13.76 19.00 16.55
CA MET A 158 12.46 19.29 17.17
C MET A 158 11.70 18.01 17.54
N LEU A 159 11.04 18.06 18.70
CA LEU A 159 9.99 17.11 19.07
C LEU A 159 8.66 17.57 18.48
N LEU A 160 7.85 16.64 17.98
CA LEU A 160 6.53 16.96 17.43
C LEU A 160 5.62 17.62 18.45
N GLY A 161 5.54 17.11 19.66
CA GLY A 161 4.69 17.65 20.73
C GLY A 161 5.32 18.80 21.53
N GLY A 162 6.54 19.20 21.21
CA GLY A 162 7.26 20.19 22.04
C GLY A 162 7.55 19.68 23.45
N SER A 163 7.53 20.57 24.43
CA SER A 163 7.75 20.28 25.86
C SER A 163 7.17 21.41 26.71
N ALA A 164 7.13 21.26 28.02
CA ALA A 164 6.68 22.35 28.91
C ALA A 164 7.47 23.64 28.67
N GLY A 165 6.78 24.69 28.25
CA GLY A 165 7.37 25.98 27.86
C GLY A 165 7.99 26.03 26.45
N VAL A 166 7.89 24.96 25.66
CA VAL A 166 8.39 24.88 24.27
C VAL A 166 7.23 24.50 23.34
N ALA A 167 6.99 25.32 22.33
CA ALA A 167 5.90 25.07 21.37
C ALA A 167 6.09 23.77 20.58
N PRO A 168 5.01 23.09 20.21
CA PRO A 168 5.05 21.90 19.34
C PRO A 168 5.49 22.25 17.93
N ALA A 169 5.86 21.24 17.16
CA ALA A 169 6.18 21.36 15.73
C ALA A 169 4.91 21.61 14.90
N ASN A 170 5.06 22.39 13.83
CA ASN A 170 4.01 22.60 12.83
C ASN A 170 4.05 21.45 11.81
N VAL A 171 3.00 20.63 11.78
CA VAL A 171 2.82 19.53 10.84
C VAL A 171 1.77 19.91 9.81
N VAL A 172 2.12 19.87 8.53
CA VAL A 172 1.22 20.14 7.42
C VAL A 172 1.00 18.86 6.63
N VAL A 173 -0.25 18.42 6.53
CA VAL A 173 -0.65 17.25 5.73
C VAL A 173 -1.39 17.74 4.49
N ILE A 174 -0.87 17.45 3.31
CA ILE A 174 -1.48 17.81 2.02
C ILE A 174 -2.18 16.56 1.45
N GLY A 175 -3.52 16.62 1.39
CA GLY A 175 -4.42 15.53 1.06
C GLY A 175 -5.00 14.86 2.30
N GLY A 176 -6.31 14.97 2.49
CA GLY A 176 -7.07 14.42 3.62
C GLY A 176 -7.66 13.02 3.35
N GLY A 177 -7.19 12.29 2.34
CA GLY A 177 -7.63 10.93 2.01
C GLY A 177 -7.29 9.90 3.11
N VAL A 178 -7.28 8.61 2.77
CA VAL A 178 -7.01 7.53 3.75
C VAL A 178 -5.64 7.71 4.41
N SER A 179 -4.59 7.95 3.63
CA SER A 179 -3.24 8.16 4.18
C SER A 179 -3.17 9.45 5.00
N GLY A 180 -3.73 10.55 4.47
CA GLY A 180 -3.68 11.84 5.14
C GLY A 180 -4.39 11.86 6.48
N VAL A 181 -5.61 11.30 6.58
CA VAL A 181 -6.31 11.25 7.88
C VAL A 181 -5.57 10.42 8.92
N ASN A 182 -4.85 9.37 8.49
CA ASN A 182 -4.03 8.57 9.39
C ASN A 182 -2.75 9.30 9.81
N ALA A 183 -2.15 10.11 8.92
CA ALA A 183 -1.06 11.02 9.27
C ALA A 183 -1.55 12.10 10.28
N VAL A 184 -2.68 12.77 10.01
CA VAL A 184 -3.32 13.71 10.94
C VAL A 184 -3.53 13.08 12.31
N ARG A 185 -4.15 11.88 12.36
CA ARG A 185 -4.42 11.16 13.61
C ARG A 185 -3.16 10.94 14.45
N MET A 186 -2.07 10.53 13.80
CA MET A 186 -0.81 10.28 14.52
C MET A 186 -0.15 11.59 14.96
N ALA A 187 -0.16 12.63 14.13
CA ALA A 187 0.43 13.93 14.47
C ALA A 187 -0.33 14.60 15.63
N VAL A 188 -1.67 14.58 15.61
CA VAL A 188 -2.51 15.04 16.73
C VAL A 188 -2.25 14.20 17.98
N GLY A 189 -2.12 12.88 17.85
CA GLY A 189 -1.81 11.99 18.98
C GLY A 189 -0.44 12.21 19.60
N LEU A 190 0.49 12.81 18.85
CA LEU A 190 1.80 13.26 19.33
C LEU A 190 1.83 14.75 19.73
N GLU A 191 0.66 15.36 19.86
CA GLU A 191 0.45 16.75 20.34
C GLU A 191 1.09 17.84 19.44
N ALA A 192 1.30 17.55 18.14
CA ALA A 192 1.78 18.52 17.17
C ALA A 192 0.70 19.57 16.85
N ALA A 193 1.12 20.75 16.37
CA ALA A 193 0.23 21.73 15.76
C ALA A 193 -0.08 21.29 14.31
N VAL A 194 -1.27 20.73 14.07
CA VAL A 194 -1.57 20.04 12.81
C VAL A 194 -2.50 20.85 11.92
N THR A 195 -2.12 20.98 10.64
CA THR A 195 -2.97 21.53 9.57
C THR A 195 -3.13 20.49 8.46
N CYS A 196 -4.37 20.26 8.03
CA CYS A 196 -4.68 19.46 6.86
C CYS A 196 -5.21 20.32 5.73
N ILE A 197 -4.62 20.18 4.54
CA ILE A 197 -5.01 20.92 3.33
C ILE A 197 -5.61 19.92 2.34
N ASP A 198 -6.84 20.18 1.89
CA ASP A 198 -7.52 19.34 0.88
C ASP A 198 -8.35 20.20 -0.08
N ILE A 199 -8.54 19.72 -1.32
CA ILE A 199 -9.39 20.39 -2.32
C ILE A 199 -10.89 20.04 -2.14
N ASN A 200 -11.19 18.97 -1.42
CA ASN A 200 -12.54 18.50 -1.21
C ASN A 200 -13.11 19.07 0.10
N ILE A 201 -14.05 19.98 -0.02
CA ILE A 201 -14.67 20.66 1.14
C ILE A 201 -15.45 19.68 2.03
N GLU A 202 -16.11 18.70 1.47
CA GLU A 202 -16.82 17.67 2.24
C GLU A 202 -15.84 16.81 3.07
N ARG A 203 -14.65 16.58 2.52
CA ARG A 203 -13.59 15.90 3.26
C ARG A 203 -13.08 16.75 4.42
N LEU A 204 -12.93 18.04 4.22
CA LEU A 204 -12.54 18.98 5.28
C LEU A 204 -13.59 19.05 6.38
N TYR A 205 -14.89 19.09 6.05
CA TYR A 205 -15.97 19.00 7.03
C TYR A 205 -15.90 17.70 7.85
N ALA A 206 -15.69 16.57 7.21
CA ALA A 206 -15.58 15.28 7.91
C ALA A 206 -14.37 15.26 8.87
N LEU A 207 -13.25 15.86 8.48
CA LEU A 207 -12.05 15.98 9.31
C LEU A 207 -12.26 16.94 10.47
N ASP A 208 -12.90 18.07 10.24
CA ASP A 208 -13.24 19.06 11.26
C ASP A 208 -14.15 18.44 12.35
N GLN A 209 -15.20 17.73 11.94
CA GLN A 209 -16.07 17.00 12.86
C GLN A 209 -15.33 15.90 13.64
N GLN A 210 -14.36 15.21 13.01
CA GLN A 210 -13.64 14.11 13.63
C GLN A 210 -12.61 14.57 14.67
N PHE A 211 -11.92 15.67 14.41
CA PHE A 211 -10.77 16.13 15.20
C PHE A 211 -11.04 17.42 15.99
N GLY A 212 -12.08 18.17 15.65
CA GLY A 212 -12.44 19.43 16.31
C GLY A 212 -11.27 20.41 16.38
N ALA A 213 -11.09 21.06 17.50
CA ALA A 213 -10.07 22.06 17.72
C ALA A 213 -8.60 21.54 17.66
N SER A 214 -8.40 20.22 17.60
CA SER A 214 -7.05 19.63 17.48
C SER A 214 -6.49 19.63 16.06
N LEU A 215 -7.29 20.05 15.07
CA LEU A 215 -6.91 20.07 13.66
C LEU A 215 -7.34 21.38 13.02
N ASN A 216 -6.42 22.03 12.33
CA ASN A 216 -6.74 23.13 11.44
C ASN A 216 -7.01 22.58 10.03
N THR A 217 -8.18 22.87 9.44
CA THR A 217 -8.56 22.42 8.09
C THR A 217 -8.55 23.58 7.13
N ILE A 218 -7.84 23.46 6.01
CA ILE A 218 -7.61 24.52 5.02
C ILE A 218 -8.00 24.03 3.62
N PHE A 219 -8.79 24.86 2.90
CA PHE A 219 -9.07 24.58 1.50
C PHE A 219 -7.83 24.80 0.63
N SER A 220 -7.54 23.85 -0.23
CA SER A 220 -6.33 23.83 -1.04
C SER A 220 -6.35 24.90 -2.12
N THR A 221 -5.50 25.89 -1.95
CA THR A 221 -5.12 26.86 -2.99
C THR A 221 -3.59 26.90 -3.07
N ARG A 222 -3.03 27.36 -4.17
CA ARG A 222 -1.58 27.54 -4.29
C ARG A 222 -1.02 28.42 -3.16
N GLN A 223 -1.67 29.55 -2.88
CA GLN A 223 -1.28 30.46 -1.79
C GLN A 223 -1.33 29.77 -0.42
N ALA A 224 -2.40 29.02 -0.12
CA ALA A 224 -2.50 28.31 1.16
C ALA A 224 -1.38 27.27 1.32
N ILE A 225 -1.06 26.51 0.26
CA ILE A 225 0.05 25.55 0.30
C ILE A 225 1.36 26.29 0.59
N GLU A 226 1.66 27.38 -0.10
CA GLU A 226 2.87 28.17 0.10
C GLU A 226 2.97 28.71 1.55
N ASP A 227 1.91 29.35 2.04
CA ASP A 227 1.89 29.96 3.38
C ASP A 227 2.12 28.95 4.49
N TYR A 228 1.47 27.78 4.42
CA TYR A 228 1.60 26.74 5.45
C TYR A 228 2.91 25.96 5.34
N VAL A 229 3.37 25.64 4.12
CA VAL A 229 4.63 24.92 3.90
C VAL A 229 5.85 25.72 4.39
N LEU A 230 5.86 27.04 4.20
CA LEU A 230 6.92 27.91 4.69
C LEU A 230 7.04 27.94 6.23
N GLN A 231 5.95 27.64 6.93
CA GLN A 231 5.90 27.61 8.39
C GLN A 231 6.05 26.19 8.95
N ALA A 232 6.01 25.17 8.11
CA ALA A 232 6.05 23.79 8.52
C ALA A 232 7.45 23.36 9.01
N ASP A 233 7.44 22.50 10.01
CA ASP A 233 8.60 21.71 10.44
C ASP A 233 8.56 20.33 9.78
N LEU A 234 7.35 19.78 9.57
CA LEU A 234 7.11 18.54 8.85
C LEU A 234 5.96 18.72 7.84
N VAL A 235 6.21 18.38 6.58
CA VAL A 235 5.20 18.32 5.52
C VAL A 235 5.00 16.86 5.09
N VAL A 236 3.75 16.39 5.08
CA VAL A 236 3.37 15.07 4.59
C VAL A 236 2.54 15.21 3.33
N GLY A 237 3.02 14.67 2.22
CA GLY A 237 2.27 14.57 0.96
C GLY A 237 1.50 13.26 0.88
N ALA A 238 0.17 13.36 0.90
CA ALA A 238 -0.75 12.23 0.88
C ALA A 238 -1.79 12.36 -0.25
N VAL A 239 -1.36 12.91 -1.39
CA VAL A 239 -2.22 13.13 -2.56
C VAL A 239 -2.19 11.89 -3.44
N LEU A 240 -3.36 11.35 -3.76
CA LEU A 240 -3.52 10.22 -4.67
C LEU A 240 -4.51 10.60 -5.76
N VAL A 241 -4.07 10.48 -7.02
CA VAL A 241 -4.94 10.60 -8.18
C VAL A 241 -5.08 9.23 -8.82
N PRO A 242 -6.28 8.60 -8.77
CA PRO A 242 -6.47 7.27 -9.34
C PRO A 242 -6.09 7.22 -10.82
N GLY A 243 -5.14 6.32 -11.16
CA GLY A 243 -4.71 6.10 -12.55
C GLY A 243 -3.84 7.20 -13.17
N ALA A 244 -3.39 8.21 -12.39
CA ALA A 244 -2.56 9.30 -12.89
C ALA A 244 -1.36 9.59 -11.96
N ALA A 245 -0.40 10.34 -12.45
CA ALA A 245 0.71 10.85 -11.64
C ALA A 245 0.19 11.87 -10.60
N ALA A 246 0.84 11.91 -9.43
CA ALA A 246 0.56 12.92 -8.43
C ALA A 246 0.92 14.33 -8.97
N PRO A 247 0.08 15.35 -8.72
CA PRO A 247 0.39 16.71 -9.12
C PRO A 247 1.58 17.24 -8.32
N LYS A 248 2.46 18.01 -8.95
CA LYS A 248 3.57 18.72 -8.28
C LYS A 248 3.03 19.96 -7.58
N LEU A 249 2.74 19.83 -6.28
CA LEU A 249 2.17 20.88 -5.45
C LEU A 249 3.23 21.75 -4.77
N ILE A 250 4.44 21.20 -4.55
CA ILE A 250 5.57 21.90 -3.95
C ILE A 250 6.67 22.04 -5.02
N SER A 251 6.91 23.26 -5.45
CA SER A 251 7.99 23.58 -6.39
C SER A 251 9.36 23.53 -5.70
N GLU A 252 10.42 23.34 -6.50
CA GLU A 252 11.80 23.43 -5.99
C GLU A 252 12.09 24.80 -5.35
N GLN A 253 11.51 25.88 -5.91
CA GLN A 253 11.66 27.22 -5.35
C GLN A 253 11.03 27.33 -3.96
N LEU A 254 9.88 26.72 -3.74
CA LEU A 254 9.24 26.68 -2.42
C LEU A 254 10.08 25.88 -1.43
N VAL A 255 10.65 24.75 -1.84
CA VAL A 255 11.57 23.94 -1.00
C VAL A 255 12.80 24.76 -0.58
N LYS A 256 13.39 25.54 -1.50
CA LYS A 256 14.52 26.46 -1.18
C LYS A 256 14.17 27.50 -0.13
N SER A 257 12.90 27.84 0.01
CA SER A 257 12.41 28.84 0.96
C SER A 257 11.92 28.23 2.29
N MET A 258 11.84 26.91 2.38
CA MET A 258 11.47 26.22 3.62
C MET A 258 12.56 26.41 4.70
N ARG A 259 12.14 26.22 5.95
CA ARG A 259 13.07 26.27 7.08
C ARG A 259 14.12 25.17 6.97
N ARG A 260 15.38 25.52 7.16
CA ARG A 260 16.47 24.54 7.14
C ARG A 260 16.25 23.46 8.20
N GLY A 261 16.42 22.19 7.81
CA GLY A 261 16.20 21.02 8.67
C GLY A 261 14.72 20.67 8.83
N SER A 262 13.78 21.35 8.12
CA SER A 262 12.42 20.84 7.99
C SER A 262 12.39 19.54 7.16
N VAL A 263 11.31 18.80 7.26
CA VAL A 263 11.18 17.46 6.68
C VAL A 263 10.00 17.40 5.72
N ILE A 264 10.20 16.77 4.57
CA ILE A 264 9.15 16.35 3.63
C ILE A 264 9.07 14.83 3.66
N VAL A 265 7.89 14.28 3.96
CA VAL A 265 7.58 12.86 3.78
C VAL A 265 6.61 12.71 2.63
N ASP A 266 7.05 12.07 1.56
CA ASP A 266 6.28 11.91 0.33
C ASP A 266 5.67 10.51 0.23
N ILE A 267 4.40 10.35 0.68
CA ILE A 267 3.65 9.10 0.54
C ILE A 267 3.25 8.87 -0.92
N SER A 268 3.13 9.94 -1.71
CA SER A 268 2.72 9.91 -3.12
C SER A 268 3.85 9.49 -4.07
N ILE A 269 5.01 9.10 -3.53
CA ILE A 269 6.23 8.83 -4.32
C ILE A 269 6.03 7.74 -5.37
N ASP A 270 5.21 6.72 -5.08
CA ASP A 270 4.89 5.66 -6.03
C ASP A 270 4.14 6.17 -7.27
N GLN A 271 3.55 7.37 -7.21
CA GLN A 271 2.89 8.07 -8.32
C GLN A 271 3.72 9.28 -8.82
N GLY A 272 5.03 9.25 -8.61
CA GLY A 272 5.95 10.29 -9.06
C GLY A 272 6.21 11.39 -8.04
N GLY A 273 5.56 11.37 -6.87
CA GLY A 273 5.74 12.32 -5.78
C GLY A 273 5.03 13.67 -5.98
N PHE A 274 4.70 14.33 -4.88
CA PHE A 274 3.96 15.61 -4.87
C PHE A 274 4.87 16.85 -4.86
N SER A 275 6.18 16.68 -4.61
CA SER A 275 7.19 17.74 -4.73
C SER A 275 8.05 17.56 -5.97
N GLU A 276 8.51 18.68 -6.57
CA GLU A 276 9.46 18.65 -7.68
C GLU A 276 10.82 18.07 -7.28
N THR A 277 11.19 18.21 -6.01
CA THR A 277 12.45 17.69 -5.45
C THR A 277 12.36 16.24 -4.96
N SER A 278 11.16 15.63 -4.98
CA SER A 278 10.98 14.24 -4.57
C SER A 278 11.48 13.25 -5.62
N HIS A 279 12.30 12.29 -5.19
CA HIS A 279 12.65 11.10 -5.96
C HIS A 279 12.59 9.84 -5.08
N PRO A 280 12.27 8.67 -5.65
CA PRO A 280 12.13 7.43 -4.88
C PRO A 280 13.40 7.06 -4.12
N THR A 281 13.23 6.63 -2.88
CA THR A 281 14.28 6.07 -2.03
C THR A 281 13.90 4.65 -1.59
N THR A 282 14.80 3.98 -0.89
CA THR A 282 14.62 2.60 -0.41
C THR A 282 14.75 2.55 1.11
N HIS A 283 14.32 1.45 1.73
CA HIS A 283 14.51 1.25 3.16
C HIS A 283 15.98 1.20 3.60
N ALA A 284 16.91 0.89 2.69
CA ALA A 284 18.35 0.89 2.98
C ALA A 284 18.93 2.32 3.06
N ASN A 285 18.42 3.22 2.24
CA ASN A 285 18.80 4.65 2.20
C ASN A 285 17.51 5.47 2.14
N PRO A 286 16.82 5.67 3.28
CA PRO A 286 15.43 6.13 3.27
C PRO A 286 15.26 7.62 3.03
N SER A 287 16.29 8.42 3.28
CA SER A 287 16.23 9.88 3.21
C SER A 287 17.42 10.50 2.52
N TYR A 288 17.26 11.74 2.08
CA TYR A 288 18.32 12.59 1.55
C TYR A 288 18.02 14.06 1.89
N VAL A 289 19.02 14.91 1.77
CA VAL A 289 18.86 16.36 2.02
C VAL A 289 19.02 17.12 0.70
N THR A 290 18.02 17.96 0.38
CA THR A 290 18.05 18.85 -0.76
C THR A 290 17.64 20.26 -0.31
N HIS A 291 18.43 21.28 -0.66
CA HIS A 291 18.24 22.67 -0.23
C HIS A 291 18.12 22.86 1.31
N GLY A 292 18.74 21.97 2.08
CA GLY A 292 18.66 21.98 3.54
C GLY A 292 17.38 21.39 4.12
N VAL A 293 16.51 20.80 3.31
CA VAL A 293 15.28 20.09 3.70
C VAL A 293 15.49 18.57 3.59
N VAL A 294 15.13 17.84 4.62
CA VAL A 294 15.21 16.37 4.63
C VAL A 294 14.02 15.80 3.88
N HIS A 295 14.28 14.89 2.94
CA HIS A 295 13.26 14.20 2.16
C HIS A 295 13.23 12.72 2.53
N TYR A 296 12.08 12.22 2.96
CA TYR A 296 11.80 10.79 3.14
C TYR A 296 10.82 10.36 2.06
N CYS A 297 11.30 9.62 1.07
CA CYS A 297 10.54 9.28 -0.14
C CYS A 297 10.59 7.77 -0.42
N VAL A 298 10.49 6.94 0.62
CA VAL A 298 10.59 5.49 0.50
C VAL A 298 9.37 4.94 -0.23
N ALA A 299 9.61 4.36 -1.41
CA ALA A 299 8.61 3.52 -2.07
C ALA A 299 8.29 2.31 -1.19
N ASN A 300 7.01 1.97 -1.06
CA ASN A 300 6.58 0.86 -0.19
C ASN A 300 6.82 1.11 1.32
N MET A 301 6.52 2.30 1.82
CA MET A 301 6.61 2.63 3.25
C MET A 301 6.01 1.55 4.19
N PRO A 302 4.86 0.91 3.90
CA PRO A 302 4.31 -0.14 4.75
C PRO A 302 5.22 -1.36 4.95
N GLY A 303 6.16 -1.61 4.04
CA GLY A 303 7.16 -2.68 4.17
C GLY A 303 8.07 -2.54 5.38
N ALA A 304 8.35 -1.30 5.82
CA ALA A 304 9.18 -1.04 7.02
C ALA A 304 8.57 -1.59 8.32
N VAL A 305 7.24 -1.68 8.38
CA VAL A 305 6.48 -2.17 9.54
C VAL A 305 5.70 -3.43 9.16
N ALA A 306 6.43 -4.41 8.62
CA ALA A 306 5.88 -5.62 8.00
C ALA A 306 4.89 -6.37 8.89
N ARG A 307 5.13 -6.46 10.20
CA ARG A 307 4.20 -7.12 11.14
C ARG A 307 2.84 -6.43 11.16
N THR A 308 2.79 -5.12 11.38
CA THR A 308 1.53 -4.34 11.36
C THR A 308 0.84 -4.43 10.01
N SER A 309 1.60 -4.24 8.94
CA SER A 309 1.10 -4.25 7.56
C SER A 309 0.51 -5.60 7.16
N THR A 310 1.15 -6.71 7.56
CA THR A 310 0.66 -8.07 7.28
C THR A 310 -0.67 -8.32 7.96
N PHE A 311 -0.80 -8.05 9.25
CA PHE A 311 -2.07 -8.26 9.95
C PHE A 311 -3.18 -7.35 9.41
N ALA A 312 -2.89 -6.08 9.14
CA ALA A 312 -3.85 -5.17 8.55
C ALA A 312 -4.34 -5.65 7.17
N LEU A 313 -3.42 -6.11 6.31
CA LEU A 313 -3.74 -6.64 5.00
C LEU A 313 -4.53 -7.95 5.10
N ASN A 314 -4.07 -8.90 5.93
CA ASN A 314 -4.74 -10.19 6.11
C ASN A 314 -6.19 -10.04 6.61
N ASN A 315 -6.45 -9.11 7.53
CA ASN A 315 -7.81 -8.83 7.99
C ASN A 315 -8.72 -8.37 6.84
N ALA A 316 -8.18 -7.64 5.87
CA ALA A 316 -8.93 -7.18 4.71
C ALA A 316 -9.06 -8.24 3.61
N THR A 317 -8.02 -9.05 3.38
CA THR A 317 -7.99 -10.02 2.28
C THR A 317 -8.69 -11.33 2.63
N LEU A 318 -8.71 -11.76 3.90
CA LEU A 318 -9.25 -13.05 4.33
C LEU A 318 -10.68 -13.32 3.85
N PRO A 319 -11.65 -12.38 3.91
CA PRO A 319 -13.00 -12.64 3.40
C PRO A 319 -13.01 -13.00 1.91
N PHE A 320 -12.16 -12.37 1.11
CA PHE A 320 -12.04 -12.62 -0.32
C PHE A 320 -11.31 -13.94 -0.60
N VAL A 321 -10.26 -14.24 0.15
CA VAL A 321 -9.55 -15.53 0.05
C VAL A 321 -10.50 -16.70 0.38
N LEU A 322 -11.31 -16.58 1.44
CA LEU A 322 -12.33 -17.55 1.79
C LEU A 322 -13.41 -17.69 0.70
N ALA A 323 -13.86 -16.56 0.14
CA ALA A 323 -14.85 -16.58 -0.95
C ALA A 323 -14.31 -17.30 -2.19
N LEU A 324 -13.07 -17.00 -2.58
CA LEU A 324 -12.36 -17.67 -3.70
C LEU A 324 -12.16 -19.16 -3.42
N ALA A 325 -11.78 -19.51 -2.20
CA ALA A 325 -11.56 -20.91 -1.82
C ALA A 325 -12.86 -21.72 -1.77
N ASN A 326 -13.91 -21.19 -1.14
CA ASN A 326 -15.19 -21.88 -0.91
C ASN A 326 -16.02 -22.03 -2.20
N LYS A 327 -16.04 -21.00 -3.05
CA LYS A 327 -16.90 -20.98 -4.26
C LYS A 327 -16.16 -21.35 -5.54
N GLY A 328 -14.83 -21.51 -5.46
CA GLY A 328 -13.96 -21.54 -6.62
C GLY A 328 -13.84 -20.16 -7.24
N THR A 329 -12.77 -19.93 -7.99
CA THR A 329 -12.43 -18.59 -8.54
C THR A 329 -13.56 -17.98 -9.35
N VAL A 330 -14.07 -18.69 -10.36
CA VAL A 330 -15.15 -18.18 -11.22
C VAL A 330 -16.46 -18.00 -10.46
N GLY A 331 -16.79 -18.90 -9.54
CA GLY A 331 -17.98 -18.79 -8.70
C GLY A 331 -17.95 -17.57 -7.76
N ALA A 332 -16.78 -17.28 -7.19
CA ALA A 332 -16.58 -16.10 -6.35
C ALA A 332 -16.71 -14.81 -7.17
N LEU A 333 -16.04 -14.75 -8.33
CA LEU A 333 -16.10 -13.58 -9.24
C LEU A 333 -17.52 -13.30 -9.72
N ARG A 334 -18.30 -14.33 -10.08
CA ARG A 334 -19.71 -14.18 -10.46
C ARG A 334 -20.62 -13.71 -9.34
N SER A 335 -20.32 -14.08 -8.11
CA SER A 335 -21.16 -13.75 -6.95
C SER A 335 -20.87 -12.38 -6.32
N ASP A 336 -19.76 -11.74 -6.68
CA ASP A 336 -19.34 -10.46 -6.11
C ASP A 336 -18.76 -9.53 -7.20
N PRO A 337 -19.53 -8.51 -7.63
CA PRO A 337 -19.08 -7.56 -8.65
C PRO A 337 -17.87 -6.73 -8.20
N HIS A 338 -17.70 -6.56 -6.89
CA HIS A 338 -16.55 -5.84 -6.34
C HIS A 338 -15.26 -6.66 -6.41
N LEU A 339 -15.34 -7.97 -6.17
CA LEU A 339 -14.22 -8.88 -6.39
C LEU A 339 -13.92 -9.03 -7.89
N LEU A 340 -14.97 -9.06 -8.74
CA LEU A 340 -14.82 -9.11 -10.20
C LEU A 340 -14.07 -7.88 -10.74
N ALA A 341 -14.26 -6.71 -10.16
CA ALA A 341 -13.49 -5.51 -10.51
C ALA A 341 -11.98 -5.69 -10.27
N GLY A 342 -11.60 -6.62 -9.40
CA GLY A 342 -10.22 -7.03 -9.16
C GLY A 342 -9.59 -7.88 -10.28
N LEU A 343 -10.39 -8.45 -11.18
CA LEU A 343 -9.89 -9.34 -12.23
C LEU A 343 -9.13 -8.56 -13.29
N ASN A 344 -7.83 -8.72 -13.35
CA ASN A 344 -6.95 -8.01 -14.28
C ASN A 344 -6.56 -8.87 -15.49
N ILE A 345 -6.32 -10.17 -15.28
CA ILE A 345 -6.00 -11.12 -16.35
C ILE A 345 -6.80 -12.40 -16.14
N TYR A 346 -7.36 -12.92 -17.22
CA TYR A 346 -8.09 -14.17 -17.24
C TYR A 346 -7.80 -14.96 -18.53
N GLU A 347 -7.23 -16.17 -18.39
CA GLU A 347 -6.94 -17.08 -19.51
C GLU A 347 -6.30 -16.37 -20.73
N GLY A 348 -5.24 -15.62 -20.50
CA GLY A 348 -4.49 -14.93 -21.54
C GLY A 348 -5.15 -13.65 -22.09
N LYS A 349 -6.17 -13.12 -21.42
CA LYS A 349 -6.88 -11.89 -21.80
C LYS A 349 -6.73 -10.82 -20.73
N VAL A 350 -6.58 -9.55 -21.14
CA VAL A 350 -6.61 -8.41 -20.23
C VAL A 350 -8.06 -8.02 -19.96
N THR A 351 -8.46 -8.05 -18.69
CA THR A 351 -9.84 -7.79 -18.25
C THR A 351 -9.98 -6.52 -17.42
N TYR A 352 -8.92 -5.76 -17.24
CA TYR A 352 -8.95 -4.45 -16.60
C TYR A 352 -8.61 -3.34 -17.60
N ARG A 353 -9.58 -2.44 -17.85
CA ARG A 353 -9.52 -1.45 -18.93
C ARG A 353 -8.29 -0.56 -18.85
N ALA A 354 -7.99 0.01 -17.68
CA ALA A 354 -6.84 0.92 -17.53
C ALA A 354 -5.48 0.23 -17.81
N VAL A 355 -5.35 -1.05 -17.53
CA VAL A 355 -4.14 -1.84 -17.89
C VAL A 355 -4.09 -2.05 -19.40
N ALA A 356 -5.20 -2.39 -20.03
CA ALA A 356 -5.27 -2.57 -21.49
C ALA A 356 -4.89 -1.28 -22.24
N GLU A 357 -5.43 -0.14 -21.82
CA GLU A 357 -5.13 1.18 -22.38
C GLU A 357 -3.67 1.58 -22.16
N ALA A 358 -3.15 1.43 -20.94
CA ALA A 358 -1.75 1.77 -20.62
C ALA A 358 -0.73 0.96 -21.42
N LEU A 359 -1.05 -0.31 -21.71
CA LEU A 359 -0.15 -1.23 -22.42
C LEU A 359 -0.44 -1.37 -23.92
N GLY A 360 -1.50 -0.71 -24.43
CA GLY A 360 -1.93 -0.85 -25.83
C GLY A 360 -2.39 -2.26 -26.18
N LEU A 361 -3.01 -2.98 -25.22
CA LEU A 361 -3.48 -4.36 -25.40
C LEU A 361 -4.99 -4.43 -25.59
N PRO A 362 -5.53 -5.48 -26.25
CA PRO A 362 -6.96 -5.70 -26.36
C PRO A 362 -7.60 -5.88 -24.97
N TYR A 363 -8.70 -5.16 -24.75
CA TYR A 363 -9.54 -5.29 -23.55
C TYR A 363 -10.66 -6.28 -23.78
N VAL A 364 -10.94 -7.14 -22.82
CA VAL A 364 -12.11 -7.99 -22.76
C VAL A 364 -12.89 -7.68 -21.48
N ASP A 365 -14.18 -7.45 -21.58
CA ASP A 365 -15.03 -7.22 -20.41
C ASP A 365 -14.95 -8.43 -19.46
N PRO A 366 -14.73 -8.23 -18.15
CA PRO A 366 -14.58 -9.32 -17.19
C PRO A 366 -15.79 -10.23 -17.11
N HIS A 367 -17.02 -9.72 -17.27
CA HIS A 367 -18.23 -10.57 -17.32
C HIS A 367 -18.21 -11.49 -18.54
N VAL A 368 -17.85 -10.95 -19.70
CA VAL A 368 -17.72 -11.74 -20.93
C VAL A 368 -16.60 -12.78 -20.80
N ALA A 369 -15.48 -12.38 -20.19
CA ALA A 369 -14.33 -13.27 -20.04
C ALA A 369 -14.64 -14.53 -19.20
N ILE A 370 -15.40 -14.37 -18.10
CA ILE A 370 -15.78 -15.50 -17.20
C ILE A 370 -17.10 -16.18 -17.62
N GLY A 371 -17.72 -15.78 -18.74
CA GLY A 371 -19.00 -16.33 -19.23
C GLY A 371 -20.18 -16.04 -18.29
N ALA A 372 -20.25 -14.83 -17.75
CA ALA A 372 -21.31 -14.37 -16.83
C ALA A 372 -22.25 -13.36 -17.52
#